data_d45a6d3c6f8c2b9f00cc7b05e5f7928a
#
_entry.id   d45a6d3c6f8c2b9f00cc7b05e5f7928a
#
_cell.length_a   1.000
_cell.length_b   1.000
_cell.length_c   1.000
_cell.angle_alpha   90.00
_cell.angle_beta   90.00
_cell.angle_gamma   90.00
#
_symmetry.space_group_name_H-M   'P 1'
#
loop_
_entity.id
_entity.type
_entity.pdbx_description
1 polymer ?
#
loop_
_entity_poly.entity_id
_entity_poly.type
_entity_poly.pdbx_seq_one_letter_code
_entity_poly.pdbx_strand_id
1 'polypeptide(L)'
;LIAEGKAKPMLIVMLDGNMASAGFNAGALKAFEAELMQAVIPFVEDNYRVRKEADSRALAGLSMGGIQTLYAGLYHTDMFAHLGVFSSGWLPFYQKIADGQYEFINKNKAAIDSQLRLLWIAMGGKEDIAYQNCQNMLKEFDTLKLKYTYSEYPGGHTWPVWRNNLYNFAQLLFNK
;
A
#
# COMPACT_ATOMS: atom_id res chain seq x y z
N LEU A 1 -18.94 8.73 -2.70
CA LEU A 1 -18.54 8.67 -1.30
C LEU A 1 -18.32 10.06 -0.69
N ILE A 2 -17.53 10.93 -1.33
CA ILE A 2 -17.28 12.30 -0.80
C ILE A 2 -18.57 13.11 -0.74
N ALA A 3 -19.36 13.13 -1.81
CA ALA A 3 -20.64 13.85 -1.85
C ALA A 3 -21.66 13.33 -0.83
N GLU A 4 -21.54 12.06 -0.43
CA GLU A 4 -22.39 11.41 0.57
C GLU A 4 -21.86 11.56 2.00
N GLY A 5 -20.72 12.21 2.19
CA GLY A 5 -20.05 12.34 3.49
C GLY A 5 -19.43 11.04 4.04
N LYS A 6 -19.34 9.99 3.20
CA LYS A 6 -18.77 8.69 3.57
C LYS A 6 -17.25 8.62 3.48
N ALA A 7 -16.64 9.53 2.73
CA ALA A 7 -15.18 9.67 2.65
C ALA A 7 -14.79 11.14 2.77
N LYS A 8 -13.61 11.40 3.32
CA LYS A 8 -13.08 12.76 3.43
C LYS A 8 -12.73 13.29 2.03
N PRO A 9 -12.92 14.59 1.75
CA PRO A 9 -12.40 15.21 0.55
C PRO A 9 -10.89 15.02 0.45
N MET A 10 -10.42 14.54 -0.71
CA MET A 10 -9.01 14.25 -0.93
C MET A 10 -8.62 14.52 -2.39
N LEU A 11 -7.36 14.85 -2.61
CA LEU A 11 -6.75 14.86 -3.93
C LEU A 11 -6.26 13.45 -4.23
N ILE A 12 -6.55 12.94 -5.43
CA ILE A 12 -6.10 11.61 -5.87
C ILE A 12 -5.06 11.79 -6.95
N VAL A 13 -3.87 11.25 -6.72
CA VAL A 13 -2.76 11.23 -7.68
C VAL A 13 -2.63 9.81 -8.23
N MET A 14 -2.79 9.65 -9.53
CA MET A 14 -2.64 8.36 -10.20
C MET A 14 -1.33 8.36 -10.99
N LEU A 15 -0.37 7.57 -10.51
CA LEU A 15 0.92 7.39 -11.17
C LEU A 15 0.79 6.34 -12.27
N ASP A 16 1.63 6.46 -13.30
CA ASP A 16 1.91 5.33 -14.18
C ASP A 16 2.86 4.37 -13.42
N GLY A 17 2.28 3.49 -12.63
CA GLY A 17 3.04 2.45 -11.89
C GLY A 17 3.59 1.35 -12.80
N ASN A 18 3.35 1.44 -14.12
CA ASN A 18 3.80 0.43 -15.07
C ASN A 18 5.29 0.65 -15.41
N MET A 19 6.15 0.12 -14.56
CA MET A 19 7.60 0.08 -14.78
C MET A 19 7.98 -0.96 -15.87
N ALA A 20 7.17 -1.09 -16.92
CA ALA A 20 7.31 -2.12 -17.95
C ALA A 20 8.70 -2.17 -18.57
N SER A 21 9.38 -1.04 -18.67
CA SER A 21 10.78 -0.96 -19.14
C SER A 21 11.81 -1.48 -18.12
N ALA A 22 11.46 -1.49 -16.84
CA ALA A 22 12.33 -1.93 -15.74
C ALA A 22 12.10 -3.40 -15.32
N GLY A 23 11.00 -4.03 -15.77
CA GLY A 23 10.63 -5.41 -15.43
C GLY A 23 10.23 -5.60 -13.97
N PHE A 24 9.96 -6.86 -13.61
CA PHE A 24 9.65 -7.25 -12.23
C PHE A 24 10.94 -7.53 -11.45
N ASN A 25 11.58 -6.49 -10.92
CA ASN A 25 12.82 -6.63 -10.17
C ASN A 25 12.99 -5.53 -9.10
N ALA A 26 14.02 -5.67 -8.27
CA ALA A 26 14.33 -4.73 -7.19
C ALA A 26 14.62 -3.30 -7.70
N GLY A 27 15.21 -3.17 -8.89
CA GLY A 27 15.48 -1.88 -9.50
C GLY A 27 14.20 -1.11 -9.83
N ALA A 28 13.16 -1.81 -10.30
CA ALA A 28 11.86 -1.22 -10.58
C ALA A 28 11.18 -0.67 -9.31
N LEU A 29 11.25 -1.40 -8.19
CA LEU A 29 10.70 -0.92 -6.92
C LEU A 29 11.42 0.32 -6.40
N LYS A 30 12.75 0.34 -6.49
CA LYS A 30 13.58 1.51 -6.13
C LYS A 30 13.31 2.71 -7.04
N ALA A 31 13.12 2.47 -8.34
CA ALA A 31 12.79 3.53 -9.29
C ALA A 31 11.40 4.13 -8.99
N PHE A 32 10.41 3.29 -8.69
CA PHE A 32 9.09 3.74 -8.25
C PHE A 32 9.17 4.58 -6.96
N GLU A 33 9.88 4.10 -5.96
CA GLU A 33 10.11 4.83 -4.71
C GLU A 33 10.76 6.18 -4.95
N ALA A 34 11.82 6.22 -5.76
CA ALA A 34 12.54 7.45 -6.10
C ALA A 34 11.64 8.45 -6.86
N GLU A 35 10.87 8.00 -7.84
CA GLU A 35 9.90 8.84 -8.55
C GLU A 35 8.85 9.41 -7.60
N LEU A 36 8.26 8.55 -6.75
CA LEU A 36 7.27 8.96 -5.79
C LEU A 36 7.79 10.03 -4.83
N MET A 37 8.98 9.81 -4.25
CA MET A 37 9.55 10.66 -3.21
C MET A 37 10.21 11.93 -3.77
N GLN A 38 10.87 11.85 -4.94
CA GLN A 38 11.70 12.93 -5.45
C GLN A 38 11.01 13.78 -6.52
N ALA A 39 9.96 13.27 -7.16
CA ALA A 39 9.25 13.99 -8.21
C ALA A 39 7.78 14.21 -7.88
N VAL A 40 7.02 13.15 -7.59
CA VAL A 40 5.56 13.24 -7.50
C VAL A 40 5.13 14.01 -6.26
N ILE A 41 5.62 13.65 -5.08
CA ILE A 41 5.25 14.34 -3.84
C ILE A 41 5.64 15.83 -3.89
N PRO A 42 6.89 16.20 -4.24
CA PRO A 42 7.26 17.60 -4.38
C PRO A 42 6.38 18.35 -5.41
N PHE A 43 6.15 17.75 -6.57
CA PHE A 43 5.28 18.37 -7.58
C PHE A 43 3.87 18.67 -7.05
N VAL A 44 3.26 17.70 -6.35
CA VAL A 44 1.91 17.88 -5.78
C VAL A 44 1.92 18.96 -4.70
N GLU A 45 2.92 18.97 -3.84
CA GLU A 45 3.04 19.93 -2.75
C GLU A 45 3.29 21.38 -3.21
N ASP A 46 3.98 21.53 -4.33
CA ASP A 46 4.30 22.85 -4.90
C ASP A 46 3.15 23.42 -5.74
N ASN A 47 2.32 22.56 -6.33
CA ASN A 47 1.28 22.99 -7.27
C ASN A 47 -0.15 22.95 -6.71
N TYR A 48 -0.37 22.25 -5.57
CA TYR A 48 -1.70 22.10 -5.00
C TYR A 48 -1.69 22.40 -3.50
N ARG A 49 -2.80 22.92 -2.99
CA ARG A 49 -2.99 23.16 -1.55
C ARG A 49 -3.31 21.85 -0.85
N VAL A 50 -2.29 21.13 -0.44
CA VAL A 50 -2.40 19.86 0.26
C VAL A 50 -1.84 19.96 1.68
N ARG A 51 -2.26 19.05 2.53
CA ARG A 51 -1.63 18.82 3.83
C ARG A 51 -0.41 17.93 3.63
N LYS A 52 0.71 18.27 4.28
CA LYS A 52 2.00 17.62 4.08
C LYS A 52 2.33 16.56 5.13
N GLU A 53 1.54 16.49 6.20
CA GLU A 53 1.73 15.53 7.28
C GLU A 53 1.40 14.10 6.85
N ALA A 54 2.12 13.11 7.39
CA ALA A 54 1.90 11.69 7.11
C ALA A 54 0.45 11.25 7.37
N ASP A 55 -0.18 11.76 8.44
CA ASP A 55 -1.58 11.48 8.79
C ASP A 55 -2.59 11.94 7.71
N SER A 56 -2.16 12.81 6.80
CA SER A 56 -2.96 13.32 5.68
C SER A 56 -2.56 12.73 4.33
N ARG A 57 -1.69 11.71 4.33
CA ARG A 57 -1.21 11.07 3.11
C ARG A 57 -1.44 9.56 3.14
N ALA A 58 -1.93 9.05 2.03
CA ALA A 58 -2.17 7.63 1.83
C ALA A 58 -1.45 7.14 0.55
N LEU A 59 -1.00 5.90 0.56
CA LEU A 59 -0.50 5.18 -0.60
C LEU A 59 -1.29 3.89 -0.77
N ALA A 60 -1.80 3.63 -1.96
CA ALA A 60 -2.55 2.41 -2.21
C ALA A 60 -2.31 1.88 -3.63
N GLY A 61 -2.39 0.56 -3.77
CA GLY A 61 -2.24 -0.07 -5.06
C GLY A 61 -2.80 -1.48 -5.11
N LEU A 62 -3.13 -1.93 -6.34
CA LEU A 62 -3.58 -3.28 -6.61
C LEU A 62 -2.49 -4.09 -7.32
N SER A 63 -2.45 -5.39 -7.08
CA SER A 63 -1.53 -6.31 -7.75
C SER A 63 -0.07 -5.82 -7.64
N MET A 64 0.59 -5.49 -8.74
CA MET A 64 1.93 -4.89 -8.71
C MET A 64 1.96 -3.57 -7.93
N GLY A 65 0.94 -2.72 -8.06
CA GLY A 65 0.81 -1.50 -7.25
C GLY A 65 0.72 -1.78 -5.76
N GLY A 66 0.18 -2.94 -5.37
CA GLY A 66 0.20 -3.41 -3.99
C GLY A 66 1.61 -3.76 -3.50
N ILE A 67 2.45 -4.39 -4.35
CA ILE A 67 3.88 -4.63 -4.04
C ILE A 67 4.63 -3.30 -3.91
N GLN A 68 4.37 -2.34 -4.79
CA GLN A 68 4.94 -0.99 -4.72
C GLN A 68 4.52 -0.28 -3.43
N THR A 69 3.25 -0.42 -3.03
CA THR A 69 2.73 0.12 -1.77
C THR A 69 3.40 -0.52 -0.55
N LEU A 70 3.55 -1.85 -0.54
CA LEU A 70 4.28 -2.55 0.52
C LEU A 70 5.72 -2.06 0.61
N TYR A 71 6.40 -1.97 -0.53
CA TYR A 71 7.79 -1.55 -0.58
C TYR A 71 7.95 -0.11 -0.11
N ALA A 72 7.40 0.86 -0.82
CA ALA A 72 7.58 2.26 -0.49
C ALA A 72 6.89 2.65 0.83
N GLY A 73 5.65 2.20 1.05
CA GLY A 73 4.85 2.63 2.19
C GLY A 73 5.41 2.18 3.54
N LEU A 74 5.86 0.93 3.65
CA LEU A 74 6.39 0.42 4.92
C LEU A 74 7.81 0.92 5.24
N TYR A 75 8.60 1.31 4.24
CA TYR A 75 9.86 2.01 4.49
C TYR A 75 9.67 3.48 4.86
N HIS A 76 8.54 4.09 4.50
CA HIS A 76 8.26 5.53 4.67
C HIS A 76 6.96 5.78 5.44
N THR A 77 6.79 5.14 6.60
CA THR A 77 5.62 5.39 7.48
C THR A 77 5.61 6.79 8.08
N ASP A 78 6.74 7.47 8.09
CA ASP A 78 6.89 8.90 8.38
C ASP A 78 6.31 9.82 7.30
N MET A 79 6.07 9.27 6.09
CA MET A 79 5.48 9.99 4.96
C MET A 79 4.05 9.55 4.67
N PHE A 80 3.70 8.29 4.94
CA PHE A 80 2.39 7.69 4.65
C PHE A 80 1.84 6.97 5.87
N ALA A 81 0.87 7.56 6.55
CA ALA A 81 0.24 6.91 7.69
C ALA A 81 -0.89 5.93 7.29
N HIS A 82 -1.33 5.94 6.03
CA HIS A 82 -2.40 5.08 5.54
C HIS A 82 -1.94 4.30 4.31
N LEU A 83 -1.95 2.97 4.40
CA LEU A 83 -1.52 2.08 3.32
C LEU A 83 -2.66 1.14 2.92
N GLY A 84 -2.90 1.01 1.60
CA GLY A 84 -3.89 0.10 1.02
C GLY A 84 -3.27 -0.87 0.03
N VAL A 85 -3.31 -2.16 0.33
CA VAL A 85 -2.74 -3.24 -0.49
C VAL A 85 -3.87 -4.13 -0.96
N PHE A 86 -4.11 -4.17 -2.28
CA PHE A 86 -5.24 -4.89 -2.85
C PHE A 86 -4.76 -6.03 -3.76
N SER A 87 -5.28 -7.23 -3.55
CA SER A 87 -4.95 -8.43 -4.34
C SER A 87 -3.45 -8.57 -4.58
N SER A 88 -2.66 -8.54 -3.50
CA SER A 88 -1.21 -8.50 -3.58
C SER A 88 -0.54 -9.19 -2.39
N GLY A 89 0.73 -9.46 -2.54
CA GLY A 89 1.64 -10.04 -1.57
C GLY A 89 3.00 -10.26 -2.24
N TRP A 90 4.02 -10.57 -1.46
CA TRP A 90 5.35 -10.77 -2.01
C TRP A 90 5.41 -11.99 -2.92
N LEU A 91 5.81 -11.78 -4.16
CA LEU A 91 6.07 -12.86 -5.11
C LEU A 91 7.39 -13.57 -4.77
N PRO A 92 7.55 -14.87 -5.08
CA PRO A 92 8.74 -15.65 -4.70
C PRO A 92 10.07 -15.03 -5.16
N PHE A 93 10.11 -14.39 -6.32
CA PHE A 93 11.32 -13.74 -6.83
C PHE A 93 11.66 -12.42 -6.12
N TYR A 94 10.76 -11.88 -5.29
CA TYR A 94 11.00 -10.76 -4.38
C TYR A 94 11.38 -11.20 -2.95
N GLN A 95 11.56 -12.48 -2.68
CA GLN A 95 11.78 -12.99 -1.31
C GLN A 95 12.90 -12.24 -0.56
N LYS A 96 14.03 -12.02 -1.21
CA LYS A 96 15.15 -11.26 -0.62
C LYS A 96 14.77 -9.83 -0.21
N ILE A 97 13.89 -9.19 -0.97
CA ILE A 97 13.39 -7.84 -0.65
C ILE A 97 12.42 -7.92 0.52
N ALA A 98 11.52 -8.90 0.50
CA ALA A 98 10.59 -9.14 1.59
C ALA A 98 11.33 -9.40 2.90
N ASP A 99 12.34 -10.26 2.91
CA ASP A 99 13.17 -10.55 4.08
C ASP A 99 13.84 -9.27 4.63
N GLY A 100 14.41 -8.45 3.75
CA GLY A 100 15.00 -7.16 4.14
C GLY A 100 13.96 -6.20 4.73
N GLN A 101 12.75 -6.19 4.18
CA GLN A 101 11.67 -5.38 4.74
C GLN A 101 11.18 -5.91 6.09
N TYR A 102 11.08 -7.21 6.28
CA TYR A 102 10.73 -7.81 7.58
C TYR A 102 11.76 -7.49 8.66
N GLU A 103 13.05 -7.54 8.31
CA GLU A 103 14.12 -7.08 9.21
C GLU A 103 13.98 -5.59 9.55
N PHE A 104 13.69 -4.75 8.56
CA PHE A 104 13.47 -3.32 8.77
C PHE A 104 12.29 -3.08 9.71
N ILE A 105 11.15 -3.74 9.48
CA ILE A 105 9.96 -3.64 10.33
C ILE A 105 10.30 -4.05 11.76
N ASN A 106 11.00 -5.16 11.96
CA ASN A 106 11.39 -5.63 13.28
C ASN A 106 12.27 -4.62 14.02
N LYS A 107 13.25 -4.05 13.34
CA LYS A 107 14.17 -3.04 13.92
C LYS A 107 13.48 -1.72 14.24
N ASN A 108 12.48 -1.31 13.44
CA ASN A 108 11.81 -0.03 13.56
C ASN A 108 10.37 -0.14 14.10
N LYS A 109 10.02 -1.26 14.71
CA LYS A 109 8.65 -1.61 15.10
C LYS A 109 7.95 -0.51 15.90
N ALA A 110 8.61 0.07 16.88
CA ALA A 110 8.03 1.12 17.72
C ALA A 110 7.70 2.40 16.92
N ALA A 111 8.57 2.79 15.99
CA ALA A 111 8.33 3.93 15.11
C ALA A 111 7.15 3.65 14.16
N ILE A 112 7.16 2.51 13.49
CA ILE A 112 6.09 2.09 12.59
C ILE A 112 4.74 2.05 13.32
N ASP A 113 4.67 1.44 14.50
CA ASP A 113 3.44 1.37 15.29
C ASP A 113 2.90 2.76 15.71
N SER A 114 3.79 3.72 15.90
CA SER A 114 3.39 5.09 16.27
C SER A 114 2.95 5.94 15.08
N GLN A 115 3.48 5.68 13.89
CA GLN A 115 3.27 6.45 12.66
C GLN A 115 2.12 5.89 11.81
N LEU A 116 2.03 4.58 11.70
CA LEU A 116 1.05 3.91 10.84
C LEU A 116 -0.35 3.93 11.50
N ARG A 117 -1.31 4.55 10.83
CA ARG A 117 -2.72 4.63 11.27
C ARG A 117 -3.55 3.52 10.67
N LEU A 118 -3.25 3.14 9.44
CA LEU A 118 -4.00 2.11 8.73
C LEU A 118 -3.08 1.35 7.77
N LEU A 119 -2.99 0.04 7.95
CA LEU A 119 -2.51 -0.89 6.95
C LEU A 119 -3.70 -1.78 6.58
N TRP A 120 -4.33 -1.46 5.45
CA TRP A 120 -5.48 -2.18 4.92
C TRP A 120 -5.02 -3.16 3.85
N ILE A 121 -5.22 -4.44 4.09
CA ILE A 121 -4.90 -5.51 3.15
C ILE A 121 -6.20 -6.16 2.72
N ALA A 122 -6.51 -6.09 1.43
CA ALA A 122 -7.77 -6.59 0.90
C ALA A 122 -7.52 -7.54 -0.28
N MET A 123 -8.23 -8.65 -0.28
CA MET A 123 -8.07 -9.73 -1.26
C MET A 123 -9.37 -10.06 -1.95
N GLY A 124 -9.26 -10.72 -3.09
CA GLY A 124 -10.29 -11.60 -3.61
C GLY A 124 -10.37 -12.90 -2.81
N GLY A 125 -11.22 -13.84 -3.25
CA GLY A 125 -11.29 -15.17 -2.68
C GLY A 125 -10.07 -16.04 -3.03
N LYS A 126 -10.15 -17.32 -2.72
CA LYS A 126 -9.05 -18.29 -2.98
C LYS A 126 -8.68 -18.43 -4.46
N GLU A 127 -9.57 -18.02 -5.36
CA GLU A 127 -9.36 -17.95 -6.81
C GLU A 127 -8.52 -16.73 -7.24
N ASP A 128 -8.21 -15.79 -6.35
CA ASP A 128 -7.28 -14.70 -6.64
C ASP A 128 -5.86 -15.24 -6.73
N ILE A 129 -5.19 -14.98 -7.86
CA ILE A 129 -3.82 -15.46 -8.11
C ILE A 129 -2.79 -14.99 -7.07
N ALA A 130 -3.06 -13.89 -6.39
CA ALA A 130 -2.19 -13.36 -5.34
C ALA A 130 -2.53 -13.92 -3.94
N TYR A 131 -3.59 -14.74 -3.81
CA TYR A 131 -4.11 -15.16 -2.52
C TYR A 131 -3.03 -15.84 -1.65
N GLN A 132 -2.33 -16.84 -2.19
CA GLN A 132 -1.33 -17.58 -1.42
C GLN A 132 -0.13 -16.69 -1.01
N ASN A 133 0.29 -15.80 -1.90
CA ASN A 133 1.38 -14.86 -1.59
C ASN A 133 0.97 -13.88 -0.48
N CYS A 134 -0.27 -13.41 -0.50
CA CYS A 134 -0.84 -12.59 0.57
C CYS A 134 -0.85 -13.35 1.89
N GLN A 135 -1.40 -14.57 1.93
CA GLN A 135 -1.45 -15.38 3.15
C GLN A 135 -0.07 -15.66 3.74
N ASN A 136 0.93 -15.89 2.90
CA ASN A 136 2.32 -16.07 3.37
C ASN A 136 2.86 -14.78 4.00
N MET A 137 2.63 -13.64 3.36
CA MET A 137 3.01 -12.33 3.90
C MET A 137 2.33 -12.03 5.25
N LEU A 138 1.03 -12.33 5.37
CA LEU A 138 0.28 -12.11 6.62
C LEU A 138 0.84 -12.92 7.78
N LYS A 139 1.31 -14.16 7.55
CA LYS A 139 1.99 -14.97 8.60
C LYS A 139 3.26 -14.30 9.13
N GLU A 140 4.03 -13.65 8.23
CA GLU A 140 5.20 -12.90 8.64
C GLU A 140 4.80 -11.64 9.43
N PHE A 141 3.76 -10.92 9.00
CA PHE A 141 3.24 -9.77 9.73
C PHE A 141 2.71 -10.15 11.12
N ASP A 142 2.05 -11.30 11.24
CA ASP A 142 1.62 -11.84 12.55
C ASP A 142 2.83 -12.17 13.45
N THR A 143 3.86 -12.77 12.89
CA THR A 143 5.12 -13.08 13.62
C THR A 143 5.79 -11.79 14.12
N LEU A 144 5.78 -10.75 13.30
CA LEU A 144 6.31 -9.42 13.62
C LEU A 144 5.37 -8.61 14.51
N LYS A 145 4.15 -9.10 14.76
CA LYS A 145 3.07 -8.37 15.46
C LYS A 145 2.78 -7.02 14.81
N LEU A 146 2.92 -6.92 13.48
CA LEU A 146 2.54 -5.73 12.73
C LEU A 146 1.02 -5.61 12.70
N LYS A 147 0.49 -4.45 13.08
CA LYS A 147 -0.96 -4.22 13.06
C LYS A 147 -1.44 -4.00 11.63
N TYR A 148 -2.44 -4.76 11.20
CA TYR A 148 -3.12 -4.59 9.93
C TYR A 148 -4.61 -4.92 10.04
N THR A 149 -5.37 -4.48 9.07
CA THR A 149 -6.77 -4.92 8.87
C THR A 149 -6.82 -5.74 7.59
N TYR A 150 -7.37 -6.96 7.67
CA TYR A 150 -7.53 -7.85 6.53
C TYR A 150 -8.99 -7.96 6.13
N SER A 151 -9.26 -7.95 4.84
CA SER A 151 -10.60 -8.09 4.26
C SER A 151 -10.57 -8.97 3.02
N GLU A 152 -11.57 -9.84 2.86
CA GLU A 152 -11.80 -10.61 1.64
C GLU A 152 -13.13 -10.22 1.02
N TYR A 153 -13.16 -10.19 -0.31
CA TYR A 153 -14.37 -10.04 -1.09
C TYR A 153 -14.46 -11.18 -2.12
N PRO A 154 -15.62 -11.85 -2.26
CA PRO A 154 -15.75 -12.95 -3.21
C PRO A 154 -15.36 -12.55 -4.64
N GLY A 155 -14.54 -13.37 -5.28
CA GLY A 155 -14.05 -13.15 -6.64
C GLY A 155 -12.54 -13.27 -6.73
N GLY A 156 -12.04 -13.41 -7.96
CA GLY A 156 -10.60 -13.55 -8.23
C GLY A 156 -9.90 -12.21 -8.42
N HIS A 157 -8.82 -12.23 -9.20
CA HIS A 157 -7.97 -11.06 -9.51
C HIS A 157 -8.64 -10.15 -10.54
N THR A 158 -9.70 -9.45 -10.14
CA THR A 158 -10.63 -8.76 -11.07
C THR A 158 -11.09 -7.40 -10.57
N TRP A 159 -11.50 -6.55 -11.52
CA TRP A 159 -12.00 -5.21 -11.26
C TRP A 159 -13.18 -5.13 -10.27
N PRO A 160 -14.18 -6.03 -10.26
CA PRO A 160 -15.24 -6.00 -9.24
C PRO A 160 -14.70 -6.09 -7.82
N VAL A 161 -13.72 -6.97 -7.58
CA VAL A 161 -13.04 -7.11 -6.27
C VAL A 161 -12.31 -5.81 -5.91
N TRP A 162 -11.51 -5.28 -6.82
CA TRP A 162 -10.70 -4.08 -6.55
C TRP A 162 -11.53 -2.82 -6.34
N ARG A 163 -12.66 -2.66 -7.05
CA ARG A 163 -13.60 -1.57 -6.82
C ARG A 163 -14.22 -1.64 -5.42
N ASN A 164 -14.61 -2.85 -4.99
CA ASN A 164 -15.13 -3.06 -3.64
C ASN A 164 -14.04 -2.74 -2.58
N ASN A 165 -12.82 -3.19 -2.80
CA ASN A 165 -11.70 -2.92 -1.90
C ASN A 165 -11.44 -1.42 -1.80
N LEU A 166 -11.38 -0.70 -2.92
CA LEU A 166 -11.20 0.75 -2.93
C LEU A 166 -12.37 1.49 -2.27
N TYR A 167 -13.61 1.03 -2.52
CA TYR A 167 -14.81 1.60 -1.91
C TYR A 167 -14.74 1.52 -0.37
N ASN A 168 -14.33 0.39 0.18
CA ASN A 168 -14.20 0.21 1.63
C ASN A 168 -13.01 1.00 2.19
N PHE A 169 -11.85 0.91 1.56
CA PHE A 169 -10.63 1.61 1.98
C PHE A 169 -10.81 3.13 2.02
N ALA A 170 -11.42 3.72 1.00
CA ALA A 170 -11.61 5.16 0.90
C ALA A 170 -12.42 5.75 2.07
N GLN A 171 -13.31 4.96 2.65
CA GLN A 171 -14.12 5.37 3.80
C GLN A 171 -13.35 5.35 5.11
N LEU A 172 -12.21 4.66 5.17
CA LEU A 172 -11.35 4.55 6.35
C LEU A 172 -10.28 5.64 6.39
N LEU A 173 -10.01 6.27 5.23
CA LEU A 173 -8.94 7.25 5.11
C LEU A 173 -9.20 8.51 5.92
N PHE A 174 -8.14 8.98 6.60
CA PHE A 174 -8.10 10.28 7.30
C PHE A 174 -9.17 10.45 8.39
N ASN A 175 -9.73 9.37 8.89
CA ASN A 175 -10.56 9.38 10.09
C ASN A 175 -9.65 9.44 11.32
N LYS A 176 -9.98 10.37 12.22
CA LYS A 176 -9.28 10.53 13.50
C LYS A 176 -9.69 9.44 14.48
#